data_038a99ff686d0d53ee5c879093e8b3c7
#
_entry.id   038a99ff686d0d53ee5c879093e8b3c7
#
_cell.length_a   1.000
_cell.length_b   1.000
_cell.length_c   1.000
_cell.angle_alpha   90.00
_cell.angle_beta   90.00
_cell.angle_gamma   90.00
#
_symmetry.space_group_name_H-M   'P 1'
#
loop_
_entity.id
_entity.type
_entity.pdbx_description
1 polymer ?
#
loop_
_entity_poly.entity_id
_entity_poly.type
_entity_poly.pdbx_seq_one_letter_code
_entity_poly.pdbx_strand_id
1 'polypeptide(L)'
;EVKSSAVLGIILAVVILFVFLRRLGTTLIVSLAIPISIVATFNLMFFNHLTLNIMTLGGLALGAGMLVDNAIVVIESIFRNQEKGMTIREAAIAGTSEVAGAVIASTLTTIVVFLPIVYLHGASGELFKDQAWTVTFSLVSSLFVAILVIPMLYDRITGWQDRGAGGGTR
;
A
#
# COMPACT_ATOMS: atom_id res chain seq x y z
N GLU A 1 16.48 16.45 13.73
CA GLU A 1 15.41 17.03 12.91
C GLU A 1 14.70 15.97 12.04
N VAL A 2 15.44 15.15 11.27
CA VAL A 2 14.85 14.13 10.38
C VAL A 2 13.97 13.11 11.13
N LYS A 3 14.40 12.65 12.32
CA LYS A 3 13.60 11.73 13.14
C LYS A 3 12.30 12.35 13.63
N SER A 4 12.34 13.62 14.04
CA SER A 4 11.15 14.35 14.49
C SER A 4 10.15 14.55 13.37
N SER A 5 10.64 14.94 12.18
CA SER A 5 9.80 15.11 10.98
C SER A 5 9.19 13.79 10.51
N ALA A 6 9.95 12.69 10.55
CA ALA A 6 9.45 11.37 10.20
C ALA A 6 8.35 10.89 11.17
N VAL A 7 8.56 11.05 12.47
CA VAL A 7 7.56 10.68 13.49
C VAL A 7 6.29 11.53 13.32
N LEU A 8 6.43 12.84 13.11
CA LEU A 8 5.30 13.73 12.88
C LEU A 8 4.52 13.32 11.61
N GLY A 9 5.24 13.00 10.52
CA GLY A 9 4.64 12.52 9.28
C GLY A 9 3.84 11.22 9.46
N ILE A 10 4.39 10.25 10.20
CA ILE A 10 3.72 8.99 10.51
C ILE A 10 2.45 9.23 11.35
N ILE A 11 2.55 10.06 12.39
CA ILE A 11 1.39 10.39 13.24
C ILE A 11 0.30 11.06 12.40
N LEU A 12 0.67 12.04 11.58
CA LEU A 12 -0.26 12.75 10.71
C LEU A 12 -0.94 11.81 9.72
N ALA A 13 -0.18 10.91 9.08
CA ALA A 13 -0.71 9.91 8.16
C ALA A 13 -1.71 8.97 8.85
N VAL A 14 -1.39 8.46 10.05
CA VAL A 14 -2.28 7.60 10.83
C VAL A 14 -3.56 8.35 11.23
N VAL A 15 -3.45 9.61 11.64
CA VAL A 15 -4.61 10.45 12.00
C VAL A 15 -5.51 10.67 10.78
N ILE A 16 -4.94 11.04 9.63
CA ILE A 16 -5.69 11.22 8.39
C ILE A 16 -6.38 9.92 7.97
N LEU A 17 -5.66 8.80 7.99
CA LEU A 17 -6.22 7.48 7.70
C LEU A 17 -7.37 7.13 8.65
N PHE A 18 -7.21 7.40 9.95
CA PHE A 18 -8.25 7.15 10.93
C PHE A 18 -9.51 7.99 10.69
N VAL A 19 -9.33 9.28 10.38
CA VAL A 19 -10.44 10.19 10.06
C VAL A 19 -11.17 9.76 8.80
N PHE A 20 -10.42 9.27 7.80
CA PHE A 20 -10.97 8.87 6.50
C PHE A 20 -11.69 7.51 6.57
N LEU A 21 -11.05 6.50 7.18
CA LEU A 21 -11.61 5.15 7.27
C LEU A 21 -12.62 4.97 8.41
N ARG A 22 -12.59 5.85 9.42
CA ARG A 22 -13.50 5.83 10.60
C ARG A 22 -13.57 4.48 11.34
N ARG A 23 -12.61 3.57 11.14
CA ARG A 23 -12.56 2.22 11.73
C ARG A 23 -11.14 1.86 12.12
N LEU A 24 -10.94 1.51 13.38
CA LEU A 24 -9.63 1.12 13.93
C LEU A 24 -9.03 -0.10 13.22
N GLY A 25 -9.85 -1.11 12.92
CA GLY A 25 -9.37 -2.33 12.26
C GLY A 25 -8.78 -2.09 10.87
N THR A 26 -9.47 -1.33 10.03
CA THR A 26 -9.01 -0.97 8.68
C THR A 26 -7.78 -0.08 8.71
N THR A 27 -7.73 0.90 9.63
CA THR A 27 -6.55 1.74 9.82
C THR A 27 -5.32 0.92 10.19
N LEU A 28 -5.51 -0.10 11.04
CA LEU A 28 -4.44 -0.99 11.47
C LEU A 28 -3.91 -1.84 10.30
N ILE A 29 -4.80 -2.34 9.43
CA ILE A 29 -4.43 -3.12 8.24
C ILE A 29 -3.57 -2.27 7.29
N VAL A 30 -4.00 -1.03 6.98
CA VAL A 30 -3.25 -0.13 6.10
C VAL A 30 -1.90 0.24 6.75
N SER A 31 -1.89 0.53 8.06
CA SER A 31 -0.67 0.86 8.79
C SER A 31 0.35 -0.28 8.80
N LEU A 32 -0.10 -1.54 8.77
CA LEU A 32 0.77 -2.71 8.63
C LEU A 32 1.21 -2.95 7.18
N ALA A 33 0.36 -2.63 6.22
CA ALA A 33 0.66 -2.80 4.79
C ALA A 33 1.81 -1.89 4.33
N ILE A 34 1.91 -0.66 4.87
CA ILE A 34 2.95 0.30 4.52
C ILE A 34 4.36 -0.26 4.79
N PRO A 35 4.73 -0.68 6.02
CA PRO A 35 6.06 -1.21 6.26
C PRO A 35 6.35 -2.48 5.47
N ILE A 36 5.37 -3.35 5.25
CA ILE A 36 5.54 -4.56 4.42
C ILE A 36 5.92 -4.17 2.99
N SER A 37 5.23 -3.19 2.40
CA SER A 37 5.53 -2.71 1.05
C SER A 37 6.90 -2.03 0.97
N ILE A 38 7.28 -1.24 1.97
CA ILE A 38 8.59 -0.60 2.02
C ILE A 38 9.69 -1.66 2.08
N VAL A 39 9.55 -2.69 2.92
CA VAL A 39 10.52 -3.80 2.99
C VAL A 39 10.59 -4.55 1.67
N ALA A 40 9.46 -4.82 1.01
CA ALA A 40 9.44 -5.44 -0.30
C ALA A 40 10.16 -4.57 -1.36
N THR A 41 9.94 -3.26 -1.32
CA THR A 41 10.62 -2.30 -2.21
C THR A 41 12.13 -2.30 -1.98
N PHE A 42 12.58 -2.28 -0.72
CA PHE A 42 14.01 -2.37 -0.40
C PHE A 42 14.64 -3.65 -0.93
N ASN A 43 13.95 -4.78 -0.86
CA ASN A 43 14.45 -6.03 -1.45
C ASN A 43 14.63 -5.89 -2.98
N LEU A 44 13.64 -5.32 -3.68
CA LEU A 44 13.76 -5.10 -5.13
C LEU A 44 14.89 -4.12 -5.48
N MET A 45 15.06 -3.05 -4.69
CA MET A 45 16.17 -2.10 -4.85
C MET A 45 17.51 -2.79 -4.64
N PHE A 46 17.66 -3.62 -3.61
CA PHE A 46 18.89 -4.35 -3.31
C PHE A 46 19.27 -5.30 -4.43
N PHE A 47 18.35 -6.09 -4.96
CA PHE A 47 18.60 -6.99 -6.08
C PHE A 47 18.97 -6.27 -7.38
N ASN A 48 18.54 -5.02 -7.54
CA ASN A 48 18.85 -4.19 -8.71
C ASN A 48 20.03 -3.22 -8.46
N HIS A 49 20.77 -3.38 -7.36
CA HIS A 49 21.95 -2.57 -7.01
C HIS A 49 21.67 -1.06 -6.90
N LEU A 50 20.42 -0.68 -6.59
CA LEU A 50 20.08 0.71 -6.33
C LEU A 50 20.57 1.14 -4.94
N THR A 51 21.21 2.31 -4.88
CA THR A 51 21.70 2.88 -3.63
C THR A 51 20.66 3.80 -2.99
N LEU A 52 20.71 3.89 -1.66
CA LEU A 52 19.87 4.84 -0.92
C LEU A 52 20.49 6.24 -1.03
N ASN A 53 19.83 7.10 -1.78
CA ASN A 53 20.16 8.51 -1.93
C ASN A 53 18.89 9.37 -1.81
N ILE A 54 19.01 10.69 -1.89
CA ILE A 54 17.88 11.61 -1.77
C ILE A 54 16.80 11.33 -2.83
N MET A 55 17.20 10.96 -4.05
CA MET A 55 16.29 10.67 -5.15
C MET A 55 15.52 9.37 -4.91
N THR A 56 16.21 8.31 -4.47
CA THR A 56 15.55 7.04 -4.13
C THR A 56 14.64 7.15 -2.90
N LEU A 57 15.04 7.94 -1.89
CA LEU A 57 14.18 8.24 -0.74
C LEU A 57 12.92 9.02 -1.16
N GLY A 58 13.06 9.98 -2.08
CA GLY A 58 11.94 10.71 -2.68
C GLY A 58 11.00 9.76 -3.45
N GLY A 59 11.56 8.85 -4.24
CA GLY A 59 10.83 7.81 -4.94
C GLY A 59 10.08 6.86 -4.01
N LEU A 60 10.72 6.48 -2.90
CA LEU A 60 10.10 5.64 -1.87
C LEU A 60 8.93 6.34 -1.18
N ALA A 61 9.09 7.63 -0.83
CA ALA A 61 8.03 8.41 -0.21
C ALA A 61 6.81 8.56 -1.14
N LEU A 62 7.05 8.81 -2.44
CA LEU A 62 6.01 8.87 -3.45
C LEU A 62 5.28 7.53 -3.59
N GLY A 63 6.01 6.44 -3.70
CA GLY A 63 5.46 5.09 -3.81
C GLY A 63 4.68 4.66 -2.57
N ALA A 64 5.11 5.04 -1.37
CA ALA A 64 4.38 4.78 -0.13
C ALA A 64 3.03 5.52 -0.09
N GLY A 65 2.96 6.74 -0.62
CA GLY A 65 1.68 7.46 -0.77
C GLY A 65 0.70 6.74 -1.70
N MET A 66 1.18 6.29 -2.85
CA MET A 66 0.37 5.56 -3.83
C MET A 66 -0.09 4.17 -3.34
N LEU A 67 0.67 3.56 -2.42
CA LEU A 67 0.25 2.32 -1.76
C LEU A 67 -1.04 2.53 -0.96
N VAL A 68 -1.12 3.64 -0.23
CA VAL A 68 -2.28 3.94 0.61
C VAL A 68 -3.54 4.03 -0.24
N ASP A 69 -3.47 4.65 -1.42
CA ASP A 69 -4.60 4.78 -2.34
C ASP A 69 -5.11 3.42 -2.82
N ASN A 70 -4.22 2.54 -3.25
CA ASN A 70 -4.57 1.18 -3.67
C ASN A 70 -5.16 0.36 -2.50
N ALA A 71 -4.59 0.50 -1.31
CA ALA A 71 -5.06 -0.15 -0.09
C ALA A 71 -6.48 0.28 0.27
N ILE A 72 -6.78 1.56 0.20
CA ILE A 72 -8.11 2.12 0.50
C ILE A 72 -9.14 1.56 -0.48
N VAL A 73 -8.86 1.53 -1.77
CA VAL A 73 -9.77 1.00 -2.80
C VAL A 73 -10.12 -0.48 -2.54
N VAL A 74 -9.11 -1.30 -2.23
CA VAL A 74 -9.32 -2.72 -1.94
C VAL A 74 -10.15 -2.91 -0.66
N ILE A 75 -9.78 -2.22 0.41
CA ILE A 75 -10.49 -2.32 1.70
C ILE A 75 -11.94 -1.85 1.58
N GLU A 76 -12.19 -0.75 0.88
CA GLU A 76 -13.53 -0.21 0.67
C GLU A 76 -14.42 -1.22 -0.09
N SER A 77 -13.88 -1.87 -1.11
CA SER A 77 -14.60 -2.91 -1.85
C SER A 77 -14.89 -4.14 -1.00
N ILE A 78 -13.92 -4.60 -0.20
CA ILE A 78 -14.11 -5.70 0.75
C ILE A 78 -15.23 -5.36 1.74
N PHE A 79 -15.15 -4.15 2.32
CA PHE A 79 -16.10 -3.69 3.30
C PHE A 79 -17.53 -3.62 2.73
N ARG A 80 -17.70 -3.04 1.53
CA ARG A 80 -18.98 -2.97 0.84
C ARG A 80 -19.59 -4.36 0.58
N ASN A 81 -18.78 -5.36 0.27
CA ASN A 81 -19.24 -6.74 0.10
C ASN A 81 -19.63 -7.39 1.43
N GLN A 82 -18.95 -7.06 2.52
CA GLN A 82 -19.35 -7.49 3.87
C GLN A 82 -20.68 -6.86 4.29
N GLU A 83 -20.94 -5.60 3.96
CA GLU A 83 -22.25 -4.95 4.23
C GLU A 83 -23.41 -5.59 3.45
N LYS A 84 -23.14 -6.23 2.33
CA LYS A 84 -24.15 -7.04 1.58
C LYS A 84 -24.48 -8.38 2.25
N GLY A 85 -23.87 -8.68 3.41
CA GLY A 85 -24.12 -9.90 4.18
C GLY A 85 -23.20 -11.07 3.87
N MET A 86 -22.12 -10.86 3.12
CA MET A 86 -21.10 -11.88 2.89
C MET A 86 -20.29 -12.13 4.16
N THR A 87 -19.81 -13.36 4.34
CA THR A 87 -18.84 -13.65 5.39
C THR A 87 -17.53 -12.89 5.16
N ILE A 88 -16.76 -12.65 6.22
CA ILE A 88 -15.49 -11.90 6.14
C ILE A 88 -14.59 -12.43 5.03
N ARG A 89 -14.44 -13.75 4.95
CA ARG A 89 -13.61 -14.42 3.95
C ARG A 89 -14.15 -14.26 2.53
N GLU A 90 -15.45 -14.45 2.34
CA GLU A 90 -16.09 -14.26 1.04
C GLU A 90 -15.99 -12.80 0.58
N ALA A 91 -16.24 -11.85 1.49
CA ALA A 91 -16.12 -10.43 1.21
C ALA A 91 -14.69 -10.04 0.83
N ALA A 92 -13.66 -10.60 1.51
CA ALA A 92 -12.26 -10.36 1.21
C ALA A 92 -11.89 -10.85 -0.21
N ILE A 93 -12.35 -12.03 -0.60
CA ILE A 93 -12.09 -12.59 -1.94
C ILE A 93 -12.88 -11.83 -3.00
N ALA A 94 -14.18 -11.66 -2.83
CA ALA A 94 -15.05 -11.00 -3.80
C ALA A 94 -14.69 -9.53 -3.98
N GLY A 95 -14.50 -8.79 -2.88
CA GLY A 95 -14.15 -7.36 -2.92
C GLY A 95 -12.81 -7.11 -3.58
N THR A 96 -11.80 -7.92 -3.29
CA THR A 96 -10.49 -7.79 -3.95
C THR A 96 -10.59 -8.12 -5.44
N SER A 97 -11.30 -9.19 -5.81
CA SER A 97 -11.47 -9.59 -7.21
C SER A 97 -12.22 -8.51 -8.03
N GLU A 98 -13.20 -7.84 -7.42
CA GLU A 98 -13.99 -6.78 -8.07
C GLU A 98 -13.13 -5.59 -8.50
N VAL A 99 -12.13 -5.21 -7.70
CA VAL A 99 -11.31 -4.02 -7.95
C VAL A 99 -9.91 -4.33 -8.48
N ALA A 100 -9.46 -5.58 -8.45
CA ALA A 100 -8.10 -5.97 -8.84
C ALA A 100 -7.73 -5.46 -10.25
N GLY A 101 -8.63 -5.61 -11.23
CA GLY A 101 -8.40 -5.12 -12.59
C GLY A 101 -8.17 -3.62 -12.65
N ALA A 102 -8.96 -2.83 -11.92
CA ALA A 102 -8.82 -1.39 -11.88
C ALA A 102 -7.52 -0.96 -11.18
N VAL A 103 -7.17 -1.60 -10.07
CA VAL A 103 -5.93 -1.32 -9.31
C VAL A 103 -4.69 -1.69 -10.14
N ILE A 104 -4.71 -2.82 -10.85
CA ILE A 104 -3.63 -3.20 -11.76
C ILE A 104 -3.49 -2.18 -12.88
N ALA A 105 -4.59 -1.82 -13.54
CA ALA A 105 -4.56 -0.87 -14.67
C ALA A 105 -4.05 0.51 -14.23
N SER A 106 -4.54 1.05 -13.11
CA SER A 106 -4.09 2.34 -12.58
C SER A 106 -2.60 2.33 -12.21
N THR A 107 -2.13 1.25 -11.57
CA THR A 107 -0.72 1.09 -11.21
C THR A 107 0.16 1.00 -12.46
N LEU A 108 -0.22 0.20 -13.46
CA LEU A 108 0.51 0.10 -14.72
C LEU A 108 0.55 1.43 -15.46
N THR A 109 -0.55 2.17 -15.49
CA THR A 109 -0.61 3.51 -16.10
C THR A 109 0.39 4.45 -15.44
N THR A 110 0.47 4.43 -14.12
CA THR A 110 1.43 5.24 -13.37
C THR A 110 2.88 4.82 -13.68
N ILE A 111 3.17 3.53 -13.73
CA ILE A 111 4.52 3.02 -14.09
C ILE A 111 4.91 3.51 -15.49
N VAL A 112 4.00 3.43 -16.47
CA VAL A 112 4.25 3.87 -17.84
C VAL A 112 4.60 5.36 -17.92
N VAL A 113 4.03 6.20 -17.04
CA VAL A 113 4.36 7.64 -16.96
C VAL A 113 5.79 7.87 -16.47
N PHE A 114 6.30 7.02 -15.56
CA PHE A 114 7.67 7.12 -15.06
C PHE A 114 8.73 6.49 -15.98
N LEU A 115 8.32 5.55 -16.83
CA LEU A 115 9.23 4.81 -17.71
C LEU A 115 10.07 5.71 -18.65
N PRO A 116 9.54 6.76 -19.28
CA PRO A 116 10.33 7.67 -20.13
C PRO A 116 11.49 8.34 -19.42
N ILE A 117 11.40 8.56 -18.10
CA ILE A 117 12.45 9.20 -17.30
C ILE A 117 13.71 8.32 -17.27
N VAL A 118 13.56 7.01 -17.30
CA VAL A 118 14.68 6.05 -17.32
C VAL A 118 15.53 6.19 -18.58
N TYR A 119 14.93 6.65 -19.68
CA TYR A 119 15.61 6.82 -20.98
C TYR A 119 16.18 8.23 -21.21
N LEU A 120 16.04 9.15 -20.23
CA LEU A 120 16.65 10.46 -20.32
C LEU A 120 18.19 10.35 -20.27
N HIS A 121 18.87 11.04 -21.19
CA HIS A 121 20.30 11.10 -21.29
C HIS A 121 20.85 12.39 -20.63
N GLY A 122 22.09 12.33 -20.14
CA GLY A 122 22.77 13.47 -19.50
C GLY A 122 22.68 13.42 -17.97
N ALA A 123 23.34 14.39 -17.33
CA ALA A 123 23.49 14.44 -15.87
C ALA A 123 22.12 14.41 -15.11
N SER A 124 21.11 15.10 -15.66
CA SER A 124 19.76 15.08 -15.09
C SER A 124 19.12 13.71 -15.24
N GLY A 125 19.36 13.00 -16.35
CA GLY A 125 18.84 11.66 -16.58
C GLY A 125 19.36 10.66 -15.55
N GLU A 126 20.66 10.68 -15.24
CA GLU A 126 21.26 9.79 -14.25
C GLU A 126 20.68 10.00 -12.85
N LEU A 127 20.43 11.25 -12.45
CA LEU A 127 19.82 11.56 -11.15
C LEU A 127 18.40 11.05 -11.02
N PHE A 128 17.55 11.26 -12.04
CA PHE A 128 16.14 10.87 -11.99
C PHE A 128 15.88 9.39 -12.31
N LYS A 129 16.85 8.71 -12.92
CA LYS A 129 16.76 7.28 -13.23
C LYS A 129 16.56 6.42 -11.98
N ASP A 130 17.34 6.66 -10.94
CA ASP A 130 17.23 5.94 -9.67
C ASP A 130 15.87 6.19 -9.00
N GLN A 131 15.38 7.43 -9.08
CA GLN A 131 14.05 7.78 -8.58
C GLN A 131 12.96 7.04 -9.35
N ALA A 132 13.01 7.03 -10.68
CA ALA A 132 12.01 6.38 -11.52
C ALA A 132 11.97 4.86 -11.29
N TRP A 133 13.12 4.21 -11.15
CA TRP A 133 13.19 2.80 -10.78
C TRP A 133 12.63 2.53 -9.38
N THR A 134 12.97 3.38 -8.40
CA THR A 134 12.47 3.22 -7.03
C THR A 134 10.95 3.37 -6.97
N VAL A 135 10.38 4.36 -7.67
CA VAL A 135 8.92 4.52 -7.80
C VAL A 135 8.31 3.28 -8.44
N THR A 136 8.90 2.77 -9.52
CA THR A 136 8.40 1.56 -10.20
C THR A 136 8.40 0.35 -9.26
N PHE A 137 9.49 0.12 -8.53
CA PHE A 137 9.56 -0.98 -7.56
C PHE A 137 8.59 -0.81 -6.39
N SER A 138 8.43 0.42 -5.90
CA SER A 138 7.43 0.74 -4.89
C SER A 138 6.00 0.44 -5.36
N LEU A 139 5.66 0.83 -6.59
CA LEU A 139 4.35 0.58 -7.18
C LEU A 139 4.08 -0.91 -7.39
N VAL A 140 5.06 -1.66 -7.87
CA VAL A 140 4.94 -3.12 -8.03
C VAL A 140 4.76 -3.78 -6.66
N SER A 141 5.59 -3.43 -5.67
CA SER A 141 5.46 -3.95 -4.29
C SER A 141 4.11 -3.60 -3.68
N SER A 142 3.66 -2.36 -3.86
CA SER A 142 2.35 -1.87 -3.42
C SER A 142 1.20 -2.66 -4.02
N LEU A 143 1.26 -2.94 -5.31
CA LEU A 143 0.24 -3.73 -6.02
C LEU A 143 0.12 -5.15 -5.42
N PHE A 144 1.26 -5.82 -5.21
CA PHE A 144 1.26 -7.14 -4.58
C PHE A 144 0.70 -7.10 -3.16
N VAL A 145 1.09 -6.11 -2.36
CA VAL A 145 0.60 -5.95 -1.00
C VAL A 145 -0.91 -5.67 -1.00
N ALA A 146 -1.39 -4.79 -1.89
CA ALA A 146 -2.81 -4.45 -1.96
C ALA A 146 -3.69 -5.65 -2.33
N ILE A 147 -3.25 -6.49 -3.28
CA ILE A 147 -4.07 -7.60 -3.78
C ILE A 147 -3.93 -8.87 -2.93
N LEU A 148 -2.77 -9.13 -2.32
CA LEU A 148 -2.49 -10.38 -1.61
C LEU A 148 -2.49 -10.20 -0.09
N VAL A 149 -1.77 -9.19 0.42
CA VAL A 149 -1.56 -9.03 1.85
C VAL A 149 -2.77 -8.40 2.53
N ILE A 150 -3.38 -7.38 1.92
CA ILE A 150 -4.53 -6.68 2.53
C ILE A 150 -5.73 -7.60 2.74
N PRO A 151 -6.23 -8.38 1.76
CA PRO A 151 -7.36 -9.27 2.00
C PRO A 151 -7.04 -10.35 3.03
N MET A 152 -5.79 -10.84 3.07
CA MET A 152 -5.34 -11.79 4.09
C MET A 152 -5.33 -11.19 5.50
N LEU A 153 -4.83 -9.95 5.64
CA LEU A 153 -4.84 -9.24 6.92
C LEU A 153 -6.27 -8.91 7.36
N TYR A 154 -7.14 -8.56 6.41
CA TYR A 154 -8.53 -8.27 6.68
C TYR A 154 -9.25 -9.50 7.27
N ASP A 155 -9.11 -10.67 6.64
CA ASP A 155 -9.67 -11.94 7.11
C ASP A 155 -9.14 -12.29 8.52
N ARG A 156 -7.83 -12.12 8.76
CA ARG A 156 -7.21 -12.44 10.05
C ARG A 156 -7.63 -11.49 11.17
N ILE A 157 -7.55 -10.18 10.94
CA ILE A 157 -7.78 -9.17 11.98
C ILE A 157 -9.26 -9.06 12.30
N THR A 158 -10.14 -9.01 11.30
CA THR A 158 -11.59 -8.89 11.50
C THR A 158 -12.19 -10.19 12.01
N GLY A 159 -11.72 -11.35 11.52
CA GLY A 159 -12.16 -12.65 12.01
C GLY A 159 -11.78 -12.94 13.47
N TRP A 160 -10.75 -12.28 14.00
CA TRP A 160 -10.40 -12.32 15.42
C TRP A 160 -11.37 -11.50 16.27
N GLN A 161 -11.81 -10.35 15.79
CA GLN A 161 -12.76 -9.49 16.50
C GLN A 161 -14.14 -10.16 16.64
N ASP A 162 -14.64 -10.84 15.60
CA ASP A 162 -15.91 -11.55 15.67
C ASP A 162 -15.87 -12.77 16.61
N ARG A 163 -14.75 -13.48 16.68
CA ARG A 163 -14.56 -14.59 17.63
C ARG A 163 -14.46 -14.13 19.08
N GLY A 164 -13.91 -12.94 19.32
CA GLY A 164 -13.82 -12.34 20.67
C GLY A 164 -15.15 -11.77 21.15
N ALA A 165 -15.99 -11.28 20.27
CA ALA A 165 -17.32 -10.74 20.60
C ALA A 165 -18.39 -11.82 20.78
N GLY A 166 -18.23 -13.00 20.16
CA GLY A 166 -19.17 -14.14 20.24
C GLY A 166 -19.03 -15.02 21.48
N GLY A 167 -18.06 -14.75 22.37
CA GLY A 167 -17.80 -15.54 23.59
C GLY A 167 -18.62 -15.16 24.83
N GLY A 168 -19.56 -14.23 24.73
CA GLY A 168 -20.26 -13.64 25.89
C GLY A 168 -21.75 -13.91 26.04
N THR A 169 -22.34 -14.82 25.25
CA THR A 169 -23.77 -15.16 25.45
C THR A 169 -24.00 -16.67 25.29
N ARG A 170 -23.83 -17.38 26.40
CA ARG A 170 -24.55 -18.63 26.75
C ARG A 170 -24.97 -18.54 28.21
#